data_27cb22a29d6b67342984108fdf6a230a
#
_entry.id   27cb22a29d6b67342984108fdf6a230a
#
_cell.length_a   1.000
_cell.length_b   1.000
_cell.length_c   1.000
_cell.angle_alpha   90.00
_cell.angle_beta   90.00
_cell.angle_gamma   90.00
#
_symmetry.space_group_name_H-M   'P 1'
#
loop_
_entity.id
_entity.type
_entity.pdbx_description
1 polymer ?
#
loop_
_entity_poly.entity_id
_entity_poly.type
_entity_poly.pdbx_seq_one_letter_code
_entity_poly.pdbx_strand_id
1 'polypeptide(L)'
;HIHKPEIIFEDLMAYAGSLEPLDHTEMGYHGLIEGEISEEKKQITFVPFAKRMYTQVEVMISDEMSALEIVDRVETELSYRGRENIYEIVLAGSIDPQIHLDFYEITSQYMVTDIIYETKNQWEYEQLSEEDDFIIQKVADILKDEPEALRYAMEALTYAREK
;
A
#
# COMPACT_ATOMS: atom_id res chain seq x y z
N HIS A 1 -9.40 19.45 13.78
CA HIS A 1 -8.67 19.93 12.61
C HIS A 1 -7.27 19.34 12.52
N ILE A 2 -6.53 19.22 13.63
CA ILE A 2 -5.18 18.63 13.65
C ILE A 2 -5.31 17.26 14.28
N HIS A 3 -5.30 16.22 13.44
CA HIS A 3 -5.49 14.82 13.88
C HIS A 3 -4.16 14.11 14.07
N LYS A 4 -3.12 14.58 13.39
CA LYS A 4 -1.78 13.99 13.50
C LYS A 4 -1.06 14.54 14.73
N PRO A 5 -0.45 13.68 15.57
CA PRO A 5 0.38 14.15 16.69
C PRO A 5 1.64 14.84 16.17
N GLU A 6 2.00 15.95 16.82
CA GLU A 6 3.17 16.72 16.42
C GLU A 6 3.77 17.45 17.63
N ILE A 7 5.07 17.30 17.83
CA ILE A 7 5.83 18.14 18.77
C ILE A 7 6.33 19.37 18.01
N ILE A 8 5.77 20.52 18.29
CA ILE A 8 6.11 21.79 17.61
C ILE A 8 7.34 22.43 18.22
N PHE A 9 7.38 22.49 19.55
CA PHE A 9 8.54 22.91 20.31
C PHE A 9 8.77 21.91 21.44
N GLU A 10 9.98 21.36 21.48
CA GLU A 10 10.38 20.41 22.50
C GLU A 10 10.08 20.94 23.91
N ASP A 11 9.44 20.12 24.73
CA ASP A 11 9.03 20.40 26.10
C ASP A 11 8.13 21.63 26.31
N LEU A 12 7.57 22.21 25.25
CA LEU A 12 6.77 23.43 25.36
C LEU A 12 5.44 23.40 24.61
N MET A 13 5.41 22.89 23.40
CA MET A 13 4.22 22.93 22.55
C MET A 13 4.08 21.67 21.71
N ALA A 14 2.90 21.06 21.77
CA ALA A 14 2.57 19.88 20.97
C ALA A 14 1.09 19.82 20.65
N TYR A 15 0.77 19.16 19.54
CA TYR A 15 -0.58 18.65 19.28
C TYR A 15 -0.61 17.16 19.61
N ALA A 16 -1.60 16.75 20.40
CA ALA A 16 -1.83 15.32 20.68
C ALA A 16 -2.40 14.59 19.46
N GLY A 17 -3.10 15.32 18.59
CA GLY A 17 -3.85 14.71 17.51
C GLY A 17 -5.15 14.05 17.98
N SER A 18 -5.67 13.16 17.19
CA SER A 18 -6.76 12.26 17.57
C SER A 18 -6.24 11.10 18.41
N LEU A 19 -7.03 10.66 19.39
CA LEU A 19 -6.65 9.56 20.28
C LEU A 19 -6.62 8.21 19.56
N GLU A 20 -7.50 8.03 18.58
CA GLU A 20 -7.56 6.92 17.64
C GLU A 20 -7.59 7.50 16.22
N PRO A 21 -7.07 6.79 15.20
CA PRO A 21 -7.16 7.26 13.83
C PRO A 21 -8.61 7.23 13.34
N LEU A 22 -9.03 8.26 12.63
CA LEU A 22 -10.39 8.42 12.12
C LEU A 22 -10.59 7.80 10.73
N ASP A 23 -9.54 7.83 9.90
CA ASP A 23 -9.56 7.27 8.57
C ASP A 23 -8.16 6.85 8.09
N HIS A 24 -8.08 6.29 6.88
CA HIS A 24 -6.85 5.77 6.26
C HIS A 24 -5.76 6.81 5.99
N THR A 25 -6.09 8.10 6.00
CA THR A 25 -5.09 9.17 5.81
C THR A 25 -4.30 9.46 7.07
N GLU A 26 -4.78 8.98 8.21
CA GLU A 26 -4.17 9.14 9.53
C GLU A 26 -3.28 7.95 9.90
N MET A 27 -2.26 7.71 9.06
CA MET A 27 -1.33 6.59 9.28
C MET A 27 -0.42 6.81 10.47
N GLY A 28 -0.05 5.72 11.14
CA GLY A 28 0.92 5.69 12.22
C GLY A 28 0.32 5.77 13.62
N TYR A 29 1.15 6.19 14.56
CA TYR A 29 0.76 6.19 15.97
C TYR A 29 -0.18 7.33 16.31
N HIS A 30 -1.26 7.02 17.05
CA HIS A 30 -2.18 7.95 17.67
C HIS A 30 -2.13 7.78 19.19
N GLY A 31 -2.39 8.85 19.93
CA GLY A 31 -2.25 8.81 21.37
C GLY A 31 -2.49 10.15 22.05
N LEU A 32 -1.80 10.33 23.14
CA LEU A 32 -1.93 11.52 23.99
C LEU A 32 -0.57 12.16 24.28
N ILE A 33 -0.61 13.39 24.75
CA ILE A 33 0.55 14.07 25.29
C ILE A 33 0.47 13.97 26.81
N GLU A 34 1.52 13.44 27.42
CA GLU A 34 1.76 13.48 28.86
C GLU A 34 2.85 14.50 29.15
N GLY A 35 2.69 15.23 30.25
CA GLY A 35 3.70 16.24 30.58
C GLY A 35 3.76 16.57 32.07
N GLU A 36 4.93 17.03 32.47
CA GLU A 36 5.20 17.58 33.79
C GLU A 36 5.67 19.03 33.65
N ILE A 37 4.96 19.96 34.29
CA ILE A 37 5.28 21.38 34.26
C ILE A 37 5.40 21.90 35.69
N SER A 38 6.61 22.35 36.05
CA SER A 38 6.91 23.02 37.30
C SER A 38 7.83 24.21 37.06
N GLU A 39 8.23 24.92 38.11
CA GLU A 39 9.21 26.02 37.99
C GLU A 39 10.57 25.51 37.51
N GLU A 40 10.94 24.26 37.88
CA GLU A 40 12.23 23.67 37.61
C GLU A 40 12.24 22.71 36.42
N LYS A 41 11.05 22.20 36.02
CA LYS A 41 10.97 21.16 34.98
C LYS A 41 9.82 21.43 34.04
N LYS A 42 10.13 21.35 32.73
CA LYS A 42 9.15 21.30 31.65
C LYS A 42 9.49 20.09 30.78
N GLN A 43 8.56 19.18 30.67
CA GLN A 43 8.73 17.99 29.85
C GLN A 43 7.37 17.60 29.28
N ILE A 44 7.32 17.36 27.99
CA ILE A 44 6.16 16.78 27.30
C ILE A 44 6.61 15.57 26.47
N THR A 45 5.79 14.53 26.47
CA THR A 45 6.09 13.30 25.76
C THR A 45 4.83 12.79 25.07
N PHE A 46 4.96 12.38 23.83
CA PHE A 46 3.88 11.66 23.14
C PHE A 46 3.83 10.22 23.65
N VAL A 47 2.65 9.80 24.07
CA VAL A 47 2.37 8.44 24.55
C VAL A 47 1.41 7.77 23.57
N PRO A 48 1.85 6.77 22.79
CA PRO A 48 0.97 5.97 21.95
C PRO A 48 -0.11 5.31 22.80
N PHE A 49 -1.37 5.49 22.40
CA PHE A 49 -2.52 5.00 23.13
C PHE A 49 -3.51 4.25 22.24
N ALA A 50 -3.54 4.59 20.95
CA ALA A 50 -4.45 3.96 19.99
C ALA A 50 -4.28 2.43 20.00
N LYS A 51 -5.41 1.73 20.02
CA LYS A 51 -5.45 0.27 20.02
C LYS A 51 -5.05 -0.32 18.66
N ARG A 52 -5.24 0.45 17.60
CA ARG A 52 -4.93 0.08 16.22
C ARG A 52 -4.40 1.28 15.46
N MET A 53 -3.68 1.03 14.40
CA MET A 53 -3.23 2.08 13.49
C MET A 53 -3.49 1.67 12.04
N TYR A 54 -3.71 2.67 11.19
CA TYR A 54 -3.60 2.46 9.75
C TYR A 54 -2.13 2.39 9.36
N THR A 55 -1.77 1.40 8.59
CA THR A 55 -0.39 1.21 8.15
C THR A 55 -0.34 0.67 6.73
N GLN A 56 0.50 1.26 5.92
CA GLN A 56 0.80 0.77 4.59
C GLN A 56 1.93 -0.27 4.69
N VAL A 57 1.77 -1.38 4.00
CA VAL A 57 2.75 -2.46 3.96
C VAL A 57 3.16 -2.71 2.52
N GLU A 58 4.37 -2.28 2.18
CA GLU A 58 4.97 -2.55 0.89
C GLU A 58 5.59 -3.95 0.89
N VAL A 59 5.20 -4.77 -0.08
CA VAL A 59 5.70 -6.13 -0.26
C VAL A 59 6.35 -6.24 -1.63
N MET A 60 7.68 -6.42 -1.63
CA MET A 60 8.44 -6.62 -2.87
C MET A 60 8.20 -8.01 -3.43
N ILE A 61 7.73 -8.08 -4.68
CA ILE A 61 7.48 -9.31 -5.40
C ILE A 61 8.26 -9.35 -6.71
N SER A 62 8.43 -10.55 -7.27
CA SER A 62 9.07 -10.76 -8.57
C SER A 62 8.26 -11.75 -9.41
N ASP A 63 8.43 -11.68 -10.73
CA ASP A 63 7.83 -12.58 -11.72
C ASP A 63 8.27 -14.03 -11.61
N GLU A 64 9.36 -14.30 -10.86
CA GLU A 64 9.79 -15.68 -10.54
C GLU A 64 8.99 -16.32 -9.39
N MET A 65 8.24 -15.52 -8.62
CA MET A 65 7.48 -16.00 -7.47
C MET A 65 6.15 -16.60 -7.91
N SER A 66 5.80 -17.74 -7.32
CA SER A 66 4.46 -18.33 -7.45
C SER A 66 3.42 -17.51 -6.66
N ALA A 67 2.14 -17.70 -7.00
CA ALA A 67 1.03 -17.08 -6.26
C ALA A 67 1.09 -17.37 -4.75
N LEU A 68 1.44 -18.62 -4.38
CA LEU A 68 1.54 -19.03 -2.97
C LEU A 68 2.67 -18.30 -2.26
N GLU A 69 3.83 -18.15 -2.87
CA GLU A 69 4.98 -17.43 -2.29
C GLU A 69 4.68 -15.96 -2.07
N ILE A 70 3.91 -15.33 -2.99
CA ILE A 70 3.48 -13.94 -2.84
C ILE A 70 2.52 -13.80 -1.66
N VAL A 71 1.51 -14.67 -1.57
CA VAL A 71 0.52 -14.66 -0.48
C VAL A 71 1.19 -14.92 0.87
N ASP A 72 2.08 -15.92 0.97
CA ASP A 72 2.84 -16.24 2.18
C ASP A 72 3.73 -15.07 2.62
N ARG A 73 4.34 -14.36 1.67
CA ARG A 73 5.15 -13.18 1.97
C ARG A 73 4.30 -12.05 2.55
N VAL A 74 3.14 -11.78 1.96
CA VAL A 74 2.19 -10.80 2.49
C VAL A 74 1.75 -11.20 3.91
N GLU A 75 1.36 -12.46 4.13
CA GLU A 75 0.94 -12.94 5.45
C GLU A 75 2.06 -12.80 6.49
N THR A 76 3.29 -13.11 6.11
CA THR A 76 4.47 -12.95 6.98
C THR A 76 4.62 -11.50 7.42
N GLU A 77 4.54 -10.55 6.50
CA GLU A 77 4.66 -9.12 6.79
C GLU A 77 3.54 -8.60 7.69
N LEU A 78 2.30 -9.05 7.48
CA LEU A 78 1.17 -8.67 8.32
C LEU A 78 1.26 -9.30 9.73
N SER A 79 1.66 -10.57 9.82
CA SER A 79 1.77 -11.30 11.09
C SER A 79 2.78 -10.66 12.03
N TYR A 80 3.88 -10.13 11.47
CA TYR A 80 4.90 -9.42 12.25
C TYR A 80 4.36 -8.11 12.85
N ARG A 81 3.41 -7.46 12.19
CA ARG A 81 2.84 -6.16 12.62
C ARG A 81 1.59 -6.27 13.50
N GLY A 82 1.02 -7.46 13.62
CA GLY A 82 -0.14 -7.75 14.48
C GLY A 82 -1.48 -7.72 13.76
N ARG A 83 -2.48 -8.36 14.34
CA ARG A 83 -3.81 -8.52 13.73
C ARG A 83 -4.79 -7.38 14.01
N GLU A 84 -4.47 -6.53 14.96
CA GLU A 84 -5.30 -5.42 15.40
C GLU A 84 -5.24 -4.20 14.49
N ASN A 85 -4.21 -4.09 13.68
CA ASN A 85 -4.01 -2.97 12.78
C ASN A 85 -4.86 -3.05 11.52
N ILE A 86 -4.99 -1.93 10.83
CA ILE A 86 -5.71 -1.78 9.56
C ILE A 86 -4.66 -1.56 8.47
N TYR A 87 -4.70 -2.40 7.43
CA TYR A 87 -3.65 -2.49 6.44
C TYR A 87 -4.09 -2.00 5.07
N GLU A 88 -3.23 -1.23 4.43
CA GLU A 88 -3.17 -1.03 2.99
C GLU A 88 -1.94 -1.79 2.48
N ILE A 89 -2.14 -2.74 1.58
CA ILE A 89 -1.05 -3.58 1.06
C ILE A 89 -0.64 -3.04 -0.30
N VAL A 90 0.66 -2.78 -0.47
CA VAL A 90 1.23 -2.37 -1.76
C VAL A 90 2.13 -3.49 -2.25
N LEU A 91 1.76 -4.11 -3.36
CA LEU A 91 2.60 -5.07 -4.05
C LEU A 91 3.48 -4.33 -5.05
N ALA A 92 4.80 -4.29 -4.79
CA ALA A 92 5.76 -3.59 -5.63
C ALA A 92 6.74 -4.56 -6.30
N GLY A 93 7.21 -4.21 -7.49
CA GLY A 93 8.18 -5.02 -8.24
C GLY A 93 7.63 -5.53 -9.56
N SER A 94 7.76 -6.82 -9.87
CA SER A 94 7.23 -7.46 -11.08
C SER A 94 6.37 -8.66 -10.74
N ILE A 95 5.38 -8.96 -11.56
CA ILE A 95 4.51 -10.13 -11.41
C ILE A 95 4.30 -10.76 -12.78
N ASP A 96 4.34 -12.11 -12.84
CA ASP A 96 3.93 -12.84 -14.03
C ASP A 96 2.43 -12.55 -14.29
N PRO A 97 2.06 -12.05 -15.48
CA PRO A 97 0.68 -11.74 -15.84
C PRO A 97 -0.28 -12.94 -15.77
N GLN A 98 0.23 -14.16 -15.82
CA GLN A 98 -0.58 -15.38 -15.73
C GLN A 98 -0.90 -15.78 -14.29
N ILE A 99 -0.26 -15.17 -13.30
CA ILE A 99 -0.50 -15.47 -11.89
C ILE A 99 -1.80 -14.79 -11.43
N HIS A 100 -2.67 -15.62 -10.86
CA HIS A 100 -3.88 -15.17 -10.17
C HIS A 100 -3.66 -15.19 -8.67
N LEU A 101 -3.74 -14.02 -8.02
CA LEU A 101 -3.58 -13.90 -6.57
C LEU A 101 -4.94 -13.96 -5.89
N ASP A 102 -5.06 -14.83 -4.89
CA ASP A 102 -6.22 -14.90 -4.01
C ASP A 102 -5.81 -14.52 -2.58
N PHE A 103 -6.33 -13.40 -2.11
CA PHE A 103 -6.09 -12.88 -0.77
C PHE A 103 -7.24 -13.13 0.21
N TYR A 104 -8.17 -14.03 -0.12
CA TYR A 104 -9.34 -14.29 0.72
C TYR A 104 -8.95 -14.70 2.16
N GLU A 105 -7.96 -15.57 2.33
CA GLU A 105 -7.51 -16.01 3.65
C GLU A 105 -6.91 -14.85 4.45
N ILE A 106 -6.13 -13.99 3.80
CA ILE A 106 -5.54 -12.80 4.42
C ILE A 106 -6.63 -11.83 4.85
N THR A 107 -7.54 -11.47 3.95
CA THR A 107 -8.62 -10.51 4.25
C THR A 107 -9.65 -11.05 5.26
N SER A 108 -9.71 -12.36 5.46
CA SER A 108 -10.53 -12.98 6.50
C SER A 108 -9.90 -12.90 7.90
N GLN A 109 -8.57 -12.76 8.00
CA GLN A 109 -7.83 -12.76 9.27
C GLN A 109 -7.34 -11.37 9.67
N TYR A 110 -7.10 -10.48 8.72
CA TYR A 110 -6.58 -9.14 8.90
C TYR A 110 -7.56 -8.10 8.36
N MET A 111 -7.59 -6.94 8.98
CA MET A 111 -8.34 -5.80 8.42
C MET A 111 -7.53 -5.16 7.29
N VAL A 112 -7.88 -5.50 6.05
CA VAL A 112 -7.27 -4.94 4.84
C VAL A 112 -8.28 -4.00 4.18
N THR A 113 -7.88 -2.76 3.97
CA THR A 113 -8.71 -1.73 3.31
C THR A 113 -8.51 -1.74 1.81
N ASP A 114 -7.28 -1.98 1.35
CA ASP A 114 -6.97 -1.99 -0.07
C ASP A 114 -5.73 -2.84 -0.38
N ILE A 115 -5.63 -3.32 -1.62
CA ILE A 115 -4.45 -4.02 -2.16
C ILE A 115 -4.08 -3.33 -3.46
N ILE A 116 -3.01 -2.56 -3.41
CA ILE A 116 -2.52 -1.73 -4.51
C ILE A 116 -1.42 -2.48 -5.25
N TYR A 117 -1.50 -2.52 -6.56
CA TYR A 117 -0.49 -3.12 -7.42
C TYR A 117 0.38 -2.01 -8.04
N GLU A 118 1.54 -1.76 -7.43
CA GLU A 118 2.61 -0.93 -8.00
C GLU A 118 3.63 -1.79 -8.76
N THR A 119 3.14 -2.85 -9.37
CA THR A 119 3.98 -3.75 -10.15
C THR A 119 4.26 -3.15 -11.52
N LYS A 120 5.52 -3.13 -11.89
CA LYS A 120 5.88 -2.94 -13.29
C LYS A 120 5.54 -4.24 -14.01
N ASN A 121 4.41 -4.26 -14.68
CA ASN A 121 4.20 -5.26 -15.71
C ASN A 121 5.24 -4.96 -16.77
N GLN A 122 6.34 -5.71 -16.79
CA GLN A 122 7.14 -5.82 -17.99
C GLN A 122 6.29 -6.59 -19.01
N TRP A 123 5.31 -5.91 -19.57
CA TRP A 123 4.92 -6.23 -20.91
C TRP A 123 6.17 -5.91 -21.73
N GLU A 124 7.01 -6.90 -21.92
CA GLU A 124 8.06 -6.83 -22.91
C GLU A 124 7.35 -6.64 -24.24
N TYR A 125 7.35 -5.41 -24.73
CA TYR A 125 6.90 -5.04 -26.08
C TYR A 125 7.58 -5.89 -27.17
N GLU A 126 8.60 -6.66 -26.81
CA GLU A 126 9.42 -7.48 -27.68
C GLU A 126 8.74 -8.77 -28.19
N GLN A 127 7.59 -9.20 -27.61
CA GLN A 127 6.92 -10.44 -28.07
C GLN A 127 5.74 -10.21 -29.00
N LEU A 128 5.42 -8.97 -29.31
CA LEU A 128 4.34 -8.65 -30.24
C LEU A 128 4.86 -8.66 -31.66
N SER A 129 4.23 -9.42 -32.55
CA SER A 129 4.62 -9.51 -33.96
C SER A 129 4.59 -8.14 -34.64
N GLU A 130 5.52 -7.87 -35.56
CA GLU A 130 5.70 -6.59 -36.26
C GLU A 130 4.41 -6.03 -36.92
N GLU A 131 3.41 -6.86 -37.18
CA GLU A 131 2.14 -6.44 -37.80
C GLU A 131 1.15 -5.79 -36.83
N ASP A 132 1.26 -6.06 -35.53
CA ASP A 132 0.37 -5.52 -34.50
C ASP A 132 0.92 -4.30 -33.76
N ASP A 133 2.15 -3.96 -34.06
CA ASP A 133 2.96 -2.96 -33.35
C ASP A 133 2.32 -1.56 -33.36
N PHE A 134 1.65 -1.20 -34.47
CA PHE A 134 1.07 0.14 -34.62
C PHE A 134 -0.10 0.43 -33.70
N ILE A 135 -1.02 -0.53 -33.49
CA ILE A 135 -2.19 -0.33 -32.61
C ILE A 135 -1.75 -0.28 -31.17
N ILE A 136 -0.84 -1.18 -30.78
CA ILE A 136 -0.32 -1.28 -29.43
C ILE A 136 0.49 -0.05 -29.06
N GLN A 137 1.40 0.40 -29.93
CA GLN A 137 2.15 1.64 -29.72
C GLN A 137 1.22 2.84 -29.58
N LYS A 138 0.18 2.93 -30.39
CA LYS A 138 -0.76 4.03 -30.33
C LYS A 138 -1.60 4.02 -29.03
N VAL A 139 -2.00 2.86 -28.55
CA VAL A 139 -2.71 2.71 -27.26
C VAL A 139 -1.78 3.06 -26.12
N ALA A 140 -0.53 2.58 -26.15
CA ALA A 140 0.48 2.91 -25.14
C ALA A 140 0.81 4.42 -25.11
N ASP A 141 0.93 5.07 -26.25
CA ASP A 141 1.18 6.51 -26.34
C ASP A 141 0.00 7.35 -25.80
N ILE A 142 -1.23 6.91 -26.03
CA ILE A 142 -2.44 7.60 -25.56
C ILE A 142 -2.59 7.44 -24.04
N LEU A 143 -2.32 6.24 -23.49
CA LEU A 143 -2.57 5.88 -22.10
C LEU A 143 -1.30 5.89 -21.23
N LYS A 144 -0.20 6.49 -21.70
CA LYS A 144 1.09 6.51 -20.98
C LYS A 144 1.03 7.07 -19.57
N ASP A 145 0.12 8.01 -19.33
CA ASP A 145 -0.07 8.69 -18.04
C ASP A 145 -1.21 8.05 -17.19
N GLU A 146 -1.82 6.95 -17.70
CA GLU A 146 -2.93 6.23 -17.06
C GLU A 146 -2.64 4.72 -16.98
N PRO A 147 -1.79 4.28 -16.04
CA PRO A 147 -1.30 2.89 -15.99
C PRO A 147 -2.39 1.83 -15.83
N GLU A 148 -3.46 2.13 -15.09
CA GLU A 148 -4.59 1.21 -14.96
C GLU A 148 -5.38 1.06 -16.28
N ALA A 149 -5.67 2.18 -16.95
CA ALA A 149 -6.36 2.16 -18.23
C ALA A 149 -5.52 1.44 -19.30
N LEU A 150 -4.20 1.64 -19.29
CA LEU A 150 -3.26 0.93 -20.17
C LEU A 150 -3.32 -0.58 -19.95
N ARG A 151 -3.31 -1.03 -18.70
CA ARG A 151 -3.42 -2.45 -18.36
C ARG A 151 -4.70 -3.07 -18.93
N TYR A 152 -5.86 -2.47 -18.67
CA TYR A 152 -7.14 -2.98 -19.19
C TYR A 152 -7.20 -2.98 -20.72
N ALA A 153 -6.65 -1.95 -21.35
CA ALA A 153 -6.60 -1.89 -22.81
C ALA A 153 -5.73 -3.00 -23.41
N MET A 154 -4.60 -3.31 -22.78
CA MET A 154 -3.68 -4.37 -23.22
C MET A 154 -4.30 -5.76 -22.99
N GLU A 155 -4.96 -6.00 -21.85
CA GLU A 155 -5.71 -7.23 -21.60
C GLU A 155 -6.81 -7.46 -22.64
N ALA A 156 -7.56 -6.40 -22.98
CA ALA A 156 -8.60 -6.47 -24.01
C ALA A 156 -8.03 -6.80 -25.40
N LEU A 157 -6.89 -6.23 -25.77
CA LEU A 157 -6.18 -6.51 -27.02
C LEU A 157 -5.69 -7.96 -27.08
N THR A 158 -5.15 -8.49 -25.97
CA THR A 158 -4.73 -9.89 -25.88
C THR A 158 -5.90 -10.83 -26.03
N TYR A 159 -7.01 -10.60 -25.32
CA TYR A 159 -8.22 -11.41 -25.41
C TYR A 159 -8.85 -11.41 -26.81
N ALA A 160 -8.80 -10.28 -27.50
CA ALA A 160 -9.34 -10.18 -28.87
C ALA A 160 -8.52 -10.98 -29.90
N ARG A 161 -7.26 -11.33 -29.61
CA ARG A 161 -6.38 -12.11 -30.48
C ARG A 161 -6.54 -13.62 -30.33
N GLU A 162 -6.95 -14.07 -29.15
CA GLU A 162 -7.13 -15.50 -28.87
C GLU A 162 -8.42 -16.08 -29.47
N LYS A 163 -9.24 -15.27 -30.11
CA LYS A 163 -10.48 -15.65 -30.79
C LYS A 163 -10.38 -15.55 -32.31
#